data_3cd771c05b3688b23886b95ee5ccab5e
#
_entry.id   3cd771c05b3688b23886b95ee5ccab5e
#
_cell.length_a   1.000
_cell.length_b   1.000
_cell.length_c   1.000
_cell.angle_alpha   90.00
_cell.angle_beta   90.00
_cell.angle_gamma   90.00
#
_symmetry.space_group_name_H-M   'P 1'
#
loop_
_entity.id
_entity.type
_entity.pdbx_description
1 polymer ?
#
loop_
_entity_poly.entity_id
_entity_poly.type
_entity_poly.pdbx_seq_one_letter_code
_entity_poly.pdbx_strand_id
1 'polypeptide(L)'
;MKKISINELVNEVISDLPREILIYIAKNIKVDTLEKNEIIEYFKNEVSHYSAKVQKKVINCTGTLLHTNLGRSQIDTNYSGESTNIEFDLFNQKRGVRNEFLNEFMSLLLNSEDVCFVNNNASSLYITLKTLKNEFEINTVIISRGEIIEIGGSYRLPEIIQETGLNMIEIGTTN
;
A
#
# COMPACT_ATOMS: atom_id res chain seq x y z
N MET A 1 -42.94 -14.80 -16.78
CA MET A 1 -41.98 -13.70 -17.13
C MET A 1 -40.63 -14.34 -17.46
N LYS A 2 -40.03 -14.00 -18.61
CA LYS A 2 -38.65 -14.48 -18.91
C LYS A 2 -37.68 -13.74 -17.99
N LYS A 3 -37.04 -14.48 -17.07
CA LYS A 3 -35.92 -13.95 -16.29
C LYS A 3 -34.78 -13.64 -17.25
N ILE A 4 -34.20 -12.46 -17.16
CA ILE A 4 -32.99 -12.09 -17.91
C ILE A 4 -31.82 -12.97 -17.44
N SER A 5 -31.03 -13.48 -18.36
CA SER A 5 -29.84 -14.25 -18.01
C SER A 5 -28.70 -13.31 -17.61
N ILE A 6 -27.75 -13.82 -16.82
CA ILE A 6 -26.55 -13.06 -16.41
C ILE A 6 -25.77 -12.55 -17.64
N ASN A 7 -25.63 -13.40 -18.66
CA ASN A 7 -24.94 -13.01 -19.90
C ASN A 7 -25.67 -11.92 -20.68
N GLU A 8 -27.00 -11.99 -20.78
CA GLU A 8 -27.79 -10.91 -21.37
C GLU A 8 -27.62 -9.60 -20.60
N LEU A 9 -27.67 -9.67 -19.26
CA LEU A 9 -27.53 -8.50 -18.40
C LEU A 9 -26.15 -7.84 -18.56
N VAL A 10 -25.08 -8.62 -18.57
CA VAL A 10 -23.71 -8.13 -18.77
C VAL A 10 -23.54 -7.47 -20.15
N ASN A 11 -24.22 -7.98 -21.19
CA ASN A 11 -24.14 -7.42 -22.54
C ASN A 11 -24.94 -6.10 -22.71
N GLU A 12 -25.82 -5.75 -21.77
CA GLU A 12 -26.58 -4.48 -21.78
C GLU A 12 -25.75 -3.26 -21.32
N VAL A 13 -24.51 -3.48 -20.86
CA VAL A 13 -23.66 -2.42 -20.29
C VAL A 13 -22.32 -2.35 -21.01
N ILE A 14 -21.93 -1.14 -21.42
CA ILE A 14 -20.56 -0.82 -21.85
C ILE A 14 -19.82 -0.28 -20.63
N SER A 15 -18.75 -0.96 -20.23
CA SER A 15 -17.95 -0.59 -19.04
C SER A 15 -16.48 -0.99 -19.21
N ASP A 16 -15.60 -0.21 -18.58
CA ASP A 16 -14.17 -0.52 -18.49
C ASP A 16 -13.86 -1.58 -17.43
N LEU A 17 -14.87 -2.02 -16.67
CA LEU A 17 -14.69 -3.09 -15.68
C LEU A 17 -14.47 -4.45 -16.38
N PRO A 18 -13.58 -5.30 -15.85
CA PRO A 18 -13.41 -6.67 -16.32
C PRO A 18 -14.75 -7.43 -16.32
N ARG A 19 -14.92 -8.31 -17.32
CA ARG A 19 -16.16 -9.09 -17.48
C ARG A 19 -16.52 -9.91 -16.24
N GLU A 20 -15.52 -10.42 -15.53
CA GLU A 20 -15.66 -11.18 -14.29
C GLU A 20 -16.31 -10.34 -13.18
N ILE A 21 -15.96 -9.07 -13.09
CA ILE A 21 -16.57 -8.12 -12.14
C ILE A 21 -18.03 -7.85 -12.53
N LEU A 22 -18.31 -7.65 -13.79
CA LEU A 22 -19.70 -7.48 -14.27
C LEU A 22 -20.57 -8.71 -13.94
N ILE A 23 -20.04 -9.91 -14.15
CA ILE A 23 -20.71 -11.18 -13.77
C ILE A 23 -20.91 -11.25 -12.25
N TYR A 24 -19.92 -10.87 -11.47
CA TYR A 24 -20.04 -10.82 -10.01
C TYR A 24 -21.16 -9.87 -9.57
N ILE A 25 -21.19 -8.65 -10.10
CA ILE A 25 -22.26 -7.68 -9.82
C ILE A 25 -23.63 -8.27 -10.20
N ALA A 26 -23.75 -8.81 -11.42
CA ALA A 26 -25.00 -9.41 -11.92
C ALA A 26 -25.52 -10.55 -11.03
N LYS A 27 -24.63 -11.37 -10.48
CA LYS A 27 -25.00 -12.48 -9.55
C LYS A 27 -25.48 -12.00 -8.19
N ASN A 28 -25.03 -10.83 -7.73
CA ASN A 28 -25.35 -10.33 -6.41
C ASN A 28 -26.52 -9.33 -6.38
N ILE A 29 -27.14 -9.06 -7.53
CA ILE A 29 -28.36 -8.25 -7.60
C ILE A 29 -29.53 -9.06 -7.01
N LYS A 30 -30.21 -8.49 -6.02
CA LYS A 30 -31.45 -9.05 -5.46
C LYS A 30 -32.63 -8.59 -6.32
N VAL A 31 -33.16 -9.49 -7.15
CA VAL A 31 -34.16 -9.13 -8.19
C VAL A 31 -35.51 -9.87 -8.04
N ASP A 32 -35.84 -10.33 -6.85
CA ASP A 32 -36.99 -11.23 -6.66
C ASP A 32 -38.34 -10.65 -7.07
N THR A 33 -38.48 -9.32 -7.20
CA THR A 33 -39.73 -8.61 -7.48
C THR A 33 -39.68 -7.62 -8.66
N LEU A 34 -38.51 -7.45 -9.32
CA LEU A 34 -38.34 -6.41 -10.34
C LEU A 34 -38.65 -6.91 -11.76
N GLU A 35 -39.13 -6.02 -12.60
CA GLU A 35 -39.32 -6.25 -14.04
C GLU A 35 -37.98 -6.17 -14.78
N LYS A 36 -37.93 -6.74 -16.02
CA LYS A 36 -36.70 -6.83 -16.81
C LYS A 36 -35.97 -5.48 -16.96
N ASN A 37 -36.69 -4.41 -17.24
CA ASN A 37 -36.12 -3.09 -17.46
C ASN A 37 -35.58 -2.49 -16.17
N GLU A 38 -36.24 -2.72 -15.04
CA GLU A 38 -35.80 -2.29 -13.71
C GLU A 38 -34.53 -3.02 -13.29
N ILE A 39 -34.42 -4.31 -13.61
CA ILE A 39 -33.22 -5.10 -13.36
C ILE A 39 -32.02 -4.53 -14.14
N ILE A 40 -32.22 -4.18 -15.42
CA ILE A 40 -31.17 -3.61 -16.27
C ILE A 40 -30.73 -2.23 -15.72
N GLU A 41 -31.68 -1.39 -15.33
CA GLU A 41 -31.37 -0.07 -14.78
C GLU A 41 -30.62 -0.18 -13.45
N TYR A 42 -31.08 -1.07 -12.56
CA TYR A 42 -30.40 -1.34 -11.29
C TYR A 42 -28.97 -1.85 -11.53
N PHE A 43 -28.80 -2.77 -12.46
CA PHE A 43 -27.47 -3.27 -12.83
C PHE A 43 -26.55 -2.17 -13.37
N LYS A 44 -27.05 -1.29 -14.24
CA LYS A 44 -26.29 -0.13 -14.74
C LYS A 44 -25.84 0.79 -13.60
N ASN A 45 -26.71 1.04 -12.65
CA ASN A 45 -26.40 1.87 -11.48
C ASN A 45 -25.32 1.23 -10.60
N GLU A 46 -25.42 -0.08 -10.36
CA GLU A 46 -24.39 -0.83 -9.60
C GLU A 46 -23.05 -0.82 -10.36
N VAL A 47 -23.03 -1.09 -11.67
CA VAL A 47 -21.81 -1.03 -12.48
C VAL A 47 -21.19 0.37 -12.42
N SER A 48 -21.99 1.42 -12.52
CA SER A 48 -21.54 2.81 -12.39
C SER A 48 -20.93 3.08 -11.01
N HIS A 49 -21.56 2.57 -9.95
CA HIS A 49 -21.04 2.67 -8.58
C HIS A 49 -19.68 1.98 -8.41
N TYR A 50 -19.53 0.75 -8.96
CA TYR A 50 -18.24 0.05 -8.93
C TYR A 50 -17.19 0.75 -9.79
N SER A 51 -17.57 1.24 -10.98
CA SER A 51 -16.66 2.01 -11.85
C SER A 51 -16.18 3.32 -11.20
N ALA A 52 -17.00 3.93 -10.35
CA ALA A 52 -16.60 5.12 -9.61
C ALA A 52 -15.51 4.85 -8.54
N LYS A 53 -15.40 3.59 -8.07
CA LYS A 53 -14.39 3.17 -7.08
C LYS A 53 -13.05 2.81 -7.71
N VAL A 54 -13.00 2.63 -9.03
CA VAL A 54 -11.75 2.32 -9.73
C VAL A 54 -10.80 3.52 -9.65
N GLN A 55 -9.53 3.24 -9.40
CA GLN A 55 -8.47 4.24 -9.39
C GLN A 55 -8.44 5.01 -10.71
N LYS A 56 -8.46 6.34 -10.64
CA LYS A 56 -8.43 7.22 -11.81
C LYS A 56 -7.24 8.16 -11.72
N LYS A 57 -6.71 8.52 -12.89
CA LYS A 57 -5.72 9.58 -12.98
C LYS A 57 -6.34 10.91 -12.55
N VAL A 58 -5.70 11.59 -11.63
CA VAL A 58 -6.12 12.90 -11.12
C VAL A 58 -5.00 13.92 -11.27
N ILE A 59 -5.38 15.20 -11.32
CA ILE A 59 -4.42 16.30 -11.31
C ILE A 59 -4.25 16.75 -9.85
N ASN A 60 -3.00 16.73 -9.38
CA ASN A 60 -2.69 17.19 -8.03
C ASN A 60 -2.63 18.73 -7.97
N CYS A 61 -3.68 19.35 -7.44
CA CYS A 61 -3.77 20.80 -7.22
C CYS A 61 -3.71 21.18 -5.73
N THR A 62 -3.20 20.29 -4.87
CA THR A 62 -3.22 20.49 -3.41
C THR A 62 -2.10 21.38 -2.89
N GLY A 63 -1.10 21.70 -3.71
CA GLY A 63 0.13 22.37 -3.27
C GLY A 63 1.12 21.47 -2.53
N THR A 64 0.78 20.19 -2.30
CA THR A 64 1.63 19.20 -1.64
C THR A 64 2.11 18.18 -2.66
N LEU A 65 3.42 18.16 -2.93
CA LEU A 65 4.00 17.30 -3.96
C LEU A 65 3.77 15.82 -3.68
N LEU A 66 4.03 15.37 -2.45
CA LEU A 66 3.87 13.99 -2.00
C LEU A 66 2.62 13.83 -1.12
N HIS A 67 1.46 14.05 -1.72
CA HIS A 67 0.20 14.00 -0.99
C HIS A 67 -0.19 12.56 -0.63
N THR A 68 -0.48 12.29 0.64
CA THR A 68 -0.76 10.94 1.15
C THR A 68 -1.97 10.28 0.50
N ASN A 69 -3.03 11.05 0.22
CA ASN A 69 -4.25 10.53 -0.42
C ASN A 69 -4.11 10.36 -1.94
N LEU A 70 -3.02 10.85 -2.55
CA LEU A 70 -2.76 10.79 -3.99
C LEU A 70 -1.63 9.80 -4.35
N GLY A 71 -1.37 8.84 -3.47
CA GLY A 71 -0.40 7.77 -3.72
C GLY A 71 1.05 8.14 -3.41
N ARG A 72 1.30 9.33 -2.85
CA ARG A 72 2.66 9.81 -2.49
C ARG A 72 3.58 9.93 -3.70
N SER A 73 4.81 9.39 -3.62
CA SER A 73 5.76 9.37 -4.74
C SER A 73 5.31 8.41 -5.84
N GLN A 74 5.26 8.91 -7.06
CA GLN A 74 4.97 8.08 -8.23
C GLN A 74 6.26 7.38 -8.68
N ILE A 75 6.13 6.12 -9.07
CA ILE A 75 7.22 5.33 -9.64
C ILE A 75 6.92 5.15 -11.11
N ASP A 76 7.88 5.48 -11.97
CA ASP A 76 7.79 5.12 -13.38
C ASP A 76 8.16 3.64 -13.51
N THR A 77 7.17 2.81 -13.76
CA THR A 77 7.32 1.36 -13.87
C THR A 77 7.57 0.94 -15.31
N ASN A 78 8.70 1.33 -15.89
CA ASN A 78 9.23 0.70 -17.11
C ASN A 78 9.86 -0.66 -16.77
N TYR A 79 9.05 -1.58 -16.23
CA TYR A 79 9.51 -2.92 -15.91
C TYR A 79 9.57 -3.77 -17.19
N SER A 80 10.78 -4.17 -17.59
CA SER A 80 11.02 -4.99 -18.79
C SER A 80 10.57 -6.44 -18.64
N GLY A 81 10.31 -6.90 -17.42
CA GLY A 81 10.02 -8.31 -17.13
C GLY A 81 11.21 -9.25 -17.28
N GLU A 82 12.43 -8.71 -17.41
CA GLU A 82 13.65 -9.50 -17.57
C GLU A 82 14.14 -10.05 -16.23
N SER A 83 14.80 -11.20 -16.29
CA SER A 83 15.47 -11.78 -15.14
C SER A 83 16.72 -10.98 -14.79
N THR A 84 16.95 -10.75 -13.51
CA THR A 84 18.10 -9.99 -12.98
C THR A 84 18.91 -10.84 -12.01
N ASN A 85 20.12 -10.44 -11.75
CA ASN A 85 21.05 -11.13 -10.85
C ASN A 85 20.87 -10.71 -9.36
N ILE A 86 19.67 -10.38 -8.94
CA ILE A 86 19.37 -9.80 -7.62
C ILE A 86 19.88 -10.62 -6.42
N GLU A 87 20.03 -11.93 -6.59
CA GLU A 87 20.61 -12.85 -5.59
C GLU A 87 21.73 -13.71 -6.18
N PHE A 88 22.34 -13.29 -7.28
CA PHE A 88 23.39 -14.07 -7.92
C PHE A 88 24.63 -13.21 -8.19
N ASP A 89 25.75 -13.60 -7.61
CA ASP A 89 27.04 -13.00 -7.87
C ASP A 89 27.59 -13.50 -9.20
N LEU A 90 27.56 -12.66 -10.21
CA LEU A 90 28.03 -12.98 -11.56
C LEU A 90 29.54 -13.21 -11.62
N PHE A 91 30.32 -12.57 -10.75
CA PHE A 91 31.78 -12.69 -10.74
C PHE A 91 32.23 -14.03 -10.16
N ASN A 92 31.69 -14.39 -8.99
CA ASN A 92 32.01 -15.63 -8.30
C ASN A 92 31.12 -16.81 -8.71
N GLN A 93 30.16 -16.61 -9.61
CA GLN A 93 29.22 -17.60 -10.13
C GLN A 93 28.50 -18.40 -9.03
N LYS A 94 28.09 -17.74 -7.97
CA LYS A 94 27.41 -18.35 -6.80
C LYS A 94 26.24 -17.50 -6.34
N ARG A 95 25.43 -18.05 -5.47
CA ARG A 95 24.37 -17.30 -4.80
C ARG A 95 24.99 -16.19 -3.96
N GLY A 96 24.56 -14.95 -4.21
CA GLY A 96 24.87 -13.75 -3.44
C GLY A 96 23.79 -13.41 -2.41
N VAL A 97 23.97 -12.30 -1.73
CA VAL A 97 22.99 -11.72 -0.81
C VAL A 97 22.05 -10.81 -1.60
N ARG A 98 20.74 -10.89 -1.31
CA ARG A 98 19.76 -10.02 -1.93
C ARG A 98 20.07 -8.55 -1.64
N ASN A 99 20.03 -7.72 -2.68
CA ASN A 99 20.26 -6.28 -2.59
C ASN A 99 21.67 -5.87 -2.11
N GLU A 100 22.66 -6.77 -2.06
CA GLU A 100 24.02 -6.47 -1.60
C GLU A 100 24.59 -5.22 -2.29
N PHE A 101 24.49 -5.18 -3.61
CA PHE A 101 24.94 -4.04 -4.40
C PHE A 101 24.21 -2.73 -4.04
N LEU A 102 22.88 -2.78 -3.85
CA LEU A 102 22.08 -1.62 -3.50
C LEU A 102 22.43 -1.11 -2.09
N ASN A 103 22.62 -2.03 -1.14
CA ASN A 103 23.03 -1.70 0.23
C ASN A 103 24.41 -1.01 0.24
N GLU A 104 25.38 -1.56 -0.48
CA GLU A 104 26.73 -0.98 -0.61
C GLU A 104 26.69 0.43 -1.20
N PHE A 105 26.00 0.60 -2.32
CA PHE A 105 25.85 1.93 -2.96
C PHE A 105 25.20 2.95 -2.05
N MET A 106 24.14 2.55 -1.36
CA MET A 106 23.43 3.47 -0.46
C MET A 106 24.25 3.77 0.79
N SER A 107 25.04 2.82 1.29
CA SER A 107 25.98 3.06 2.38
C SER A 107 27.01 4.13 2.03
N LEU A 108 27.56 4.06 0.82
CA LEU A 108 28.48 5.09 0.30
C LEU A 108 27.80 6.46 0.18
N LEU A 109 26.59 6.51 -0.39
CA LEU A 109 25.86 7.76 -0.58
C LEU A 109 25.45 8.43 0.73
N LEU A 110 25.08 7.63 1.73
CA LEU A 110 24.61 8.09 3.03
C LEU A 110 25.75 8.25 4.06
N ASN A 111 26.99 7.87 3.71
CA ASN A 111 28.13 7.82 4.61
C ASN A 111 27.81 7.03 5.89
N SER A 112 27.22 5.85 5.72
CA SER A 112 26.85 4.93 6.79
C SER A 112 27.63 3.62 6.68
N GLU A 113 27.75 2.87 7.78
CA GLU A 113 28.43 1.56 7.77
C GLU A 113 27.65 0.52 6.99
N ASP A 114 26.31 0.54 7.09
CA ASP A 114 25.43 -0.36 6.36
C ASP A 114 24.04 0.28 6.16
N VAL A 115 23.25 -0.28 5.25
CA VAL A 115 21.88 0.15 4.93
C VAL A 115 20.97 -1.05 4.78
N CYS A 116 19.80 -0.97 5.38
CA CYS A 116 18.74 -1.95 5.20
C CYS A 116 17.47 -1.28 4.64
N PHE A 117 16.93 -1.83 3.56
CA PHE A 117 15.71 -1.33 2.95
C PHE A 117 14.48 -2.03 3.50
N VAL A 118 13.48 -1.25 3.81
CA VAL A 118 12.16 -1.72 4.27
C VAL A 118 11.05 -1.00 3.50
N ASN A 119 9.83 -1.51 3.59
CA ASN A 119 8.69 -1.04 2.81
C ASN A 119 8.32 0.43 3.07
N ASN A 120 8.49 0.89 4.32
CA ASN A 120 8.07 2.21 4.74
C ASN A 120 8.71 2.59 6.09
N ASN A 121 8.55 3.87 6.46
CA ASN A 121 9.10 4.41 7.71
C ASN A 121 8.58 3.68 8.97
N ALA A 122 7.31 3.31 9.01
CA ALA A 122 6.74 2.61 10.16
C ALA A 122 7.40 1.25 10.39
N SER A 123 7.62 0.49 9.31
CA SER A 123 8.37 -0.78 9.37
C SER A 123 9.82 -0.57 9.80
N SER A 124 10.48 0.49 9.32
CA SER A 124 11.83 0.84 9.74
C SER A 124 11.90 1.09 11.24
N LEU A 125 11.02 1.91 11.76
CA LEU A 125 10.96 2.24 13.18
C LEU A 125 10.70 0.99 14.04
N TYR A 126 9.69 0.19 13.65
CA TYR A 126 9.35 -1.04 14.36
C TYR A 126 10.52 -2.01 14.42
N ILE A 127 11.17 -2.30 13.28
CA ILE A 127 12.29 -3.23 13.20
C ILE A 127 13.46 -2.72 14.03
N THR A 128 13.81 -1.42 13.91
CA THR A 128 14.89 -0.81 14.67
C THR A 128 14.66 -0.94 16.17
N LEU A 129 13.50 -0.51 16.66
CA LEU A 129 13.18 -0.58 18.08
C LEU A 129 13.15 -2.03 18.61
N LYS A 130 12.61 -2.94 17.80
CA LYS A 130 12.56 -4.36 18.18
C LYS A 130 13.95 -4.99 18.26
N THR A 131 14.83 -4.65 17.33
CA THR A 131 16.24 -5.09 17.34
C THR A 131 16.98 -4.51 18.53
N LEU A 132 16.86 -3.21 18.78
CA LEU A 132 17.49 -2.56 19.93
C LEU A 132 17.05 -3.19 21.26
N LYS A 133 15.76 -3.52 21.39
CA LYS A 133 15.27 -4.23 22.57
C LYS A 133 15.92 -5.61 22.74
N ASN A 134 15.97 -6.39 21.67
CA ASN A 134 16.38 -7.79 21.75
C ASN A 134 17.90 -7.97 21.86
N GLU A 135 18.66 -7.14 21.13
CA GLU A 135 20.12 -7.29 21.03
C GLU A 135 20.87 -6.46 22.09
N PHE A 136 20.29 -5.35 22.53
CA PHE A 136 20.95 -4.41 23.45
C PHE A 136 20.23 -4.29 24.80
N GLU A 137 19.21 -5.11 25.06
CA GLU A 137 18.42 -5.12 26.30
C GLU A 137 17.81 -3.76 26.67
N ILE A 138 17.57 -2.91 25.66
CA ILE A 138 16.94 -1.61 25.86
C ILE A 138 15.46 -1.81 26.18
N ASN A 139 14.98 -1.18 27.26
CA ASN A 139 13.60 -1.33 27.72
C ASN A 139 12.76 -0.04 27.59
N THR A 140 13.40 1.08 27.26
CA THR A 140 12.75 2.39 27.29
C THR A 140 13.14 3.23 26.08
N VAL A 141 12.15 3.89 25.48
CA VAL A 141 12.31 4.93 24.47
C VAL A 141 11.94 6.26 25.08
N ILE A 142 12.82 7.23 24.94
CA ILE A 142 12.59 8.63 25.34
C ILE A 142 12.25 9.43 24.09
N ILE A 143 11.16 10.17 24.11
CA ILE A 143 10.69 10.97 22.96
C ILE A 143 10.24 12.34 23.44
N SER A 144 10.56 13.37 22.67
CA SER A 144 9.98 14.72 22.88
C SER A 144 8.48 14.70 22.56
N ARG A 145 7.69 15.36 23.39
CA ARG A 145 6.25 15.49 23.16
C ARG A 145 5.91 16.12 21.82
N GLY A 146 6.73 17.05 21.33
CA GLY A 146 6.57 17.69 20.02
C GLY A 146 6.85 16.77 18.82
N GLU A 147 7.49 15.63 19.05
CA GLU A 147 7.84 14.62 18.04
C GLU A 147 6.89 13.41 18.02
N ILE A 148 5.90 13.39 18.91
CA ILE A 148 4.85 12.37 18.92
C ILE A 148 3.88 12.66 17.77
N ILE A 149 4.08 12.00 16.66
CA ILE A 149 3.32 12.19 15.43
C ILE A 149 2.41 10.99 15.11
N GLU A 150 1.37 11.26 14.33
CA GLU A 150 0.58 10.24 13.63
C GLU A 150 1.10 10.11 12.19
N ILE A 151 1.55 8.90 11.81
CA ILE A 151 2.08 8.62 10.48
C ILE A 151 0.93 8.11 9.61
N GLY A 152 0.14 9.01 9.03
CA GLY A 152 -0.95 8.72 8.09
C GLY A 152 -1.86 7.53 8.44
N GLY A 153 -3.14 7.61 8.19
CA GLY A 153 -4.05 6.47 8.33
C GLY A 153 -4.16 5.85 9.73
N SER A 154 -4.04 6.68 10.78
CA SER A 154 -4.15 6.26 12.19
C SER A 154 -2.96 5.46 12.74
N TYR A 155 -1.81 5.47 12.09
CA TYR A 155 -0.61 4.80 12.59
C TYR A 155 0.16 5.75 13.52
N ARG A 156 -0.07 5.59 14.82
CA ARG A 156 0.46 6.49 15.87
C ARG A 156 1.80 6.00 16.41
N LEU A 157 2.73 6.91 16.57
CA LEU A 157 4.07 6.59 17.08
C LEU A 157 4.07 5.89 18.44
N PRO A 158 3.25 6.27 19.43
CA PRO A 158 3.15 5.55 20.70
C PRO A 158 2.71 4.08 20.54
N GLU A 159 1.79 3.81 19.63
CA GLU A 159 1.29 2.46 19.35
C GLU A 159 2.40 1.58 18.76
N ILE A 160 3.20 2.12 17.84
CA ILE A 160 4.37 1.42 17.27
C ILE A 160 5.36 1.05 18.36
N ILE A 161 5.68 2.00 19.25
CA ILE A 161 6.62 1.77 20.34
C ILE A 161 6.08 0.70 21.28
N GLN A 162 4.81 0.79 21.66
CA GLN A 162 4.14 -0.18 22.53
C GLN A 162 4.16 -1.61 21.94
N GLU A 163 3.91 -1.76 20.64
CA GLU A 163 3.95 -3.05 19.93
C GLU A 163 5.35 -3.70 19.97
N THR A 164 6.41 -2.92 20.08
CA THR A 164 7.77 -3.48 20.30
C THR A 164 7.96 -4.01 21.70
N GLY A 165 7.08 -3.68 22.65
CA GLY A 165 7.16 -4.00 24.06
C GLY A 165 8.15 -3.12 24.83
N LEU A 166 8.49 -1.95 24.30
CA LEU A 166 9.29 -0.92 24.98
C LEU A 166 8.38 0.03 25.76
N ASN A 167 8.89 0.55 26.87
CA ASN A 167 8.22 1.64 27.60
C ASN A 167 8.53 2.98 26.92
N MET A 168 7.54 3.83 26.78
CA MET A 168 7.71 5.18 26.23
C MET A 168 7.69 6.21 27.37
N ILE A 169 8.68 7.08 27.37
CA ILE A 169 8.76 8.24 28.28
C ILE A 169 8.72 9.50 27.45
N GLU A 170 7.70 10.33 27.70
CA GLU A 170 7.59 11.64 27.10
C GLU A 170 8.39 12.66 27.91
N ILE A 171 9.22 13.42 27.22
CA ILE A 171 9.94 14.56 27.82
C ILE A 171 9.49 15.84 27.13
N GLY A 172 9.58 16.97 27.76
CA GLY A 172 9.38 18.34 27.28
C GLY A 172 8.81 18.53 25.86
N THR A 173 9.01 19.72 25.36
CA THR A 173 8.71 20.09 23.96
C THR A 173 9.99 20.62 23.33
N THR A 174 10.10 20.50 22.00
CA THR A 174 11.26 20.96 21.22
C THR A 174 11.18 22.43 20.83
N ASN A 175 10.11 23.13 21.19
CA ASN A 175 9.84 24.53 20.94
C ASN A 175 9.89 25.38 22.21
#